data_6d93d1e4a6222bc565ab2f7720d15bed
#
_entry.id   6d93d1e4a6222bc565ab2f7720d15bed
#
_cell.length_a   1.000
_cell.length_b   1.000
_cell.length_c   1.000
_cell.angle_alpha   90.00
_cell.angle_beta   90.00
_cell.angle_gamma   90.00
#
_symmetry.space_group_name_H-M   'P 1'
#
loop_
_entity.id
_entity.type
_entity.pdbx_description
1 polymer ?
#
loop_
_entity_poly.entity_id
_entity_poly.type
_entity_poly.pdbx_seq_one_letter_code
_entity_poly.pdbx_strand_id
1 'polypeptide(L)'
;MKTMIALVLAGLLSSCATIAPPAPSGTVDHVVMFWQKKPGNAADRKKITDAMDRLRVIEGITALDYGTAVASERPVVDDSFDIALLVRFKNVQALHAYETDPRHTKEVKEVLLPLTKKIQVYDFTR
;
A
#
# COMPACT_ATOMS: atom_id res chain seq x y z
N MET A 1 -3.84 -66.46 11.92
CA MET A 1 -3.79 -65.26 11.05
C MET A 1 -4.24 -64.05 11.86
N LYS A 2 -3.30 -63.19 12.30
CA LYS A 2 -3.59 -61.98 13.09
C LYS A 2 -3.62 -60.79 12.17
N THR A 3 -4.80 -60.22 11.96
CA THR A 3 -5.02 -59.01 11.16
C THR A 3 -4.68 -57.77 12.00
N MET A 4 -3.61 -57.08 11.73
CA MET A 4 -3.28 -55.78 12.33
C MET A 4 -4.05 -54.69 11.60
N ILE A 5 -4.97 -54.04 12.31
CA ILE A 5 -5.66 -52.84 11.84
C ILE A 5 -4.77 -51.64 12.18
N ALA A 6 -4.19 -50.98 11.17
CA ALA A 6 -3.43 -49.75 11.35
C ALA A 6 -4.44 -48.57 11.44
N LEU A 7 -4.49 -47.94 12.61
CA LEU A 7 -5.28 -46.73 12.86
C LEU A 7 -4.51 -45.52 12.32
N VAL A 8 -4.93 -44.95 11.18
CA VAL A 8 -4.37 -43.69 10.65
C VAL A 8 -5.02 -42.54 11.39
N LEU A 9 -4.28 -41.93 12.29
CA LEU A 9 -4.68 -40.71 13.01
C LEU A 9 -4.44 -39.50 12.10
N ALA A 10 -5.48 -39.01 11.42
CA ALA A 10 -5.43 -37.77 10.64
C ALA A 10 -5.40 -36.56 11.58
N GLY A 11 -4.21 -35.99 11.77
CA GLY A 11 -4.04 -34.74 12.50
C GLY A 11 -4.63 -33.55 11.74
N LEU A 12 -5.71 -32.98 12.27
CA LEU A 12 -6.26 -31.68 11.81
C LEU A 12 -5.31 -30.58 12.27
N LEU A 13 -4.50 -30.09 11.34
CA LEU A 13 -3.73 -28.84 11.52
C LEU A 13 -4.71 -27.67 11.46
N SER A 14 -5.20 -27.21 12.62
CA SER A 14 -5.96 -25.97 12.73
C SER A 14 -5.01 -24.80 12.49
N SER A 15 -5.06 -24.23 11.28
CA SER A 15 -4.34 -23.00 10.94
C SER A 15 -5.07 -21.83 11.60
N CYS A 16 -4.61 -21.40 12.77
CA CYS A 16 -5.04 -20.14 13.36
C CYS A 16 -4.48 -19.00 12.50
N ALA A 17 -5.32 -18.40 11.68
CA ALA A 17 -4.98 -17.12 11.03
C ALA A 17 -4.84 -16.04 12.12
N THR A 18 -3.63 -15.66 12.44
CA THR A 18 -3.37 -14.53 13.34
C THR A 18 -3.63 -13.23 12.59
N ILE A 19 -4.67 -12.52 13.01
CA ILE A 19 -4.91 -11.14 12.56
C ILE A 19 -3.76 -10.29 13.10
N ALA A 20 -3.10 -9.54 12.21
CA ALA A 20 -2.04 -8.63 12.64
C ALA A 20 -2.60 -7.60 13.66
N PRO A 21 -1.84 -7.27 14.70
CA PRO A 21 -2.29 -6.29 15.69
C PRO A 21 -2.53 -4.92 15.02
N PRO A 22 -3.47 -4.11 15.55
CA PRO A 22 -3.71 -2.77 15.05
C PRO A 22 -2.44 -1.92 15.17
N ALA A 23 -2.29 -0.94 14.28
CA ALA A 23 -1.16 -0.02 14.34
C ALA A 23 -1.17 0.76 15.68
N PRO A 24 0.00 1.09 16.23
CA PRO A 24 0.10 1.85 17.47
C PRO A 24 -0.63 3.20 17.38
N SER A 25 -1.18 3.66 18.52
CA SER A 25 -1.79 5.00 18.62
C SER A 25 -0.79 6.09 18.26
N GLY A 26 -1.25 7.11 17.52
CA GLY A 26 -0.43 8.22 17.04
C GLY A 26 0.26 7.98 15.71
N THR A 27 0.15 6.78 15.13
CA THR A 27 0.60 6.56 13.75
C THR A 27 -0.28 7.31 12.75
N VAL A 28 0.31 7.67 11.63
CA VAL A 28 -0.39 8.37 10.53
C VAL A 28 -0.41 7.49 9.30
N ASP A 29 -1.58 7.34 8.70
CA ASP A 29 -1.75 6.76 7.38
C ASP A 29 -1.91 7.89 6.35
N HIS A 30 -1.03 7.90 5.36
CA HIS A 30 -1.00 8.79 4.20
C HIS A 30 -1.46 7.98 3.00
N VAL A 31 -2.68 8.24 2.54
CA VAL A 31 -3.32 7.52 1.44
C VAL A 31 -3.37 8.41 0.21
N VAL A 32 -2.80 7.95 -0.89
CA VAL A 32 -2.70 8.74 -2.12
C VAL A 32 -3.30 7.99 -3.29
N MET A 33 -4.24 8.61 -4.01
CA MET A 33 -4.79 8.11 -5.26
C MET A 33 -4.16 8.85 -6.43
N PHE A 34 -3.78 8.08 -7.45
CA PHE A 34 -3.16 8.59 -8.68
C PHE A 34 -3.99 8.24 -9.90
N TRP A 35 -4.26 9.23 -10.74
CA TRP A 35 -4.84 9.07 -12.07
C TRP A 35 -3.75 9.31 -13.11
N GLN A 36 -3.40 8.29 -13.89
CA GLN A 36 -2.38 8.40 -14.92
C GLN A 36 -2.83 9.35 -16.05
N LYS A 37 -1.90 10.06 -16.68
CA LYS A 37 -2.19 10.81 -17.92
C LYS A 37 -2.62 9.89 -19.05
N LYS A 38 -2.07 8.67 -19.08
CA LYS A 38 -2.44 7.59 -19.98
C LYS A 38 -3.05 6.45 -19.14
N PRO A 39 -4.37 6.46 -18.92
CA PRO A 39 -5.02 5.46 -18.06
C PRO A 39 -4.67 4.04 -18.51
N GLY A 40 -4.36 3.18 -17.54
CA GLY A 40 -4.02 1.76 -17.80
C GLY A 40 -2.66 1.52 -18.45
N ASN A 41 -1.85 2.54 -18.74
CA ASN A 41 -0.53 2.35 -19.34
C ASN A 41 0.42 1.61 -18.37
N ALA A 42 0.80 0.38 -18.72
CA ALA A 42 1.60 -0.49 -17.84
C ALA A 42 3.04 0.03 -17.66
N ALA A 43 3.64 0.63 -18.68
CA ALA A 43 5.00 1.17 -18.58
C ALA A 43 5.07 2.40 -17.68
N ASP A 44 4.09 3.29 -17.76
CA ASP A 44 3.98 4.46 -16.88
C ASP A 44 3.64 4.03 -15.45
N ARG A 45 2.74 3.05 -15.28
CA ARG A 45 2.46 2.45 -13.97
C ARG A 45 3.72 1.91 -13.32
N LYS A 46 4.52 1.13 -14.07
CA LYS A 46 5.79 0.60 -13.54
C LYS A 46 6.74 1.69 -13.08
N LYS A 47 6.89 2.79 -13.82
CA LYS A 47 7.73 3.91 -13.40
C LYS A 47 7.23 4.54 -12.10
N ILE A 48 5.91 4.69 -11.95
CA ILE A 48 5.28 5.24 -10.75
C ILE A 48 5.52 4.30 -9.55
N THR A 49 5.31 3.00 -9.70
CA THR A 49 5.53 2.04 -8.60
C THR A 49 7.01 1.87 -8.26
N ASP A 50 7.91 1.93 -9.23
CA ASP A 50 9.36 1.95 -8.97
C ASP A 50 9.77 3.21 -8.19
N ALA A 51 9.14 4.35 -8.45
CA ALA A 51 9.33 5.56 -7.65
C ALA A 51 8.86 5.38 -6.20
N MET A 52 7.68 4.75 -6.00
CA MET A 52 7.17 4.43 -4.66
C MET A 52 8.10 3.50 -3.90
N ASP A 53 8.66 2.49 -4.55
CA ASP A 53 9.62 1.57 -3.91
C ASP A 53 10.90 2.29 -3.46
N ARG A 54 11.37 3.29 -4.22
CA ARG A 54 12.52 4.11 -3.80
C ARG A 54 12.24 4.97 -2.56
N LEU A 55 10.98 5.28 -2.27
CA LEU A 55 10.60 6.03 -1.07
C LEU A 55 10.66 5.20 0.23
N ARG A 56 10.65 3.87 0.15
CA ARG A 56 10.65 2.97 1.33
C ARG A 56 11.80 3.20 2.30
N VAL A 57 12.91 3.75 1.84
CA VAL A 57 14.12 4.00 2.65
C VAL A 57 14.08 5.31 3.43
N ILE A 58 13.01 6.11 3.28
CA ILE A 58 12.86 7.37 4.01
C ILE A 58 12.53 7.07 5.47
N GLU A 59 13.26 7.70 6.38
CA GLU A 59 13.13 7.47 7.80
C GLU A 59 11.73 7.89 8.31
N GLY A 60 11.18 7.09 9.23
CA GLY A 60 9.86 7.32 9.82
C GLY A 60 8.73 6.59 9.11
N ILE A 61 8.96 6.03 7.92
CA ILE A 61 8.03 5.11 7.28
C ILE A 61 8.08 3.77 8.01
N THR A 62 6.91 3.26 8.41
CA THR A 62 6.75 1.95 9.06
C THR A 62 6.08 0.92 8.17
N ALA A 63 5.36 1.36 7.14
CA ALA A 63 4.79 0.53 6.09
C ALA A 63 4.59 1.36 4.82
N LEU A 64 4.72 0.73 3.66
CA LEU A 64 4.38 1.31 2.36
C LEU A 64 3.87 0.19 1.45
N ASP A 65 2.63 0.34 0.99
CA ASP A 65 1.98 -0.58 0.06
C ASP A 65 1.26 0.20 -1.04
N TYR A 66 1.10 -0.44 -2.20
CA TYR A 66 0.36 0.15 -3.31
C TYR A 66 -0.37 -0.93 -4.10
N GLY A 67 -1.39 -0.51 -4.83
CA GLY A 67 -2.21 -1.39 -5.66
C GLY A 67 -3.00 -0.63 -6.69
N THR A 68 -3.84 -1.36 -7.44
CA THR A 68 -4.75 -0.80 -8.42
C THR A 68 -6.19 -0.82 -7.91
N ALA A 69 -7.06 -0.03 -8.52
CA ALA A 69 -8.47 -0.04 -8.19
C ALA A 69 -9.09 -1.42 -8.40
N VAL A 70 -10.03 -1.78 -7.53
CA VAL A 70 -10.91 -2.93 -7.70
C VAL A 70 -12.20 -2.42 -8.33
N ALA A 71 -12.54 -2.93 -9.52
CA ALA A 71 -13.76 -2.54 -10.21
C ALA A 71 -15.02 -2.84 -9.36
N SER A 72 -15.96 -1.91 -9.31
CA SER A 72 -17.15 -2.00 -8.49
C SER A 72 -18.34 -1.31 -9.14
N GLU A 73 -19.50 -1.94 -9.10
CA GLU A 73 -20.77 -1.31 -9.52
C GLU A 73 -21.48 -0.56 -8.36
N ARG A 74 -20.88 -0.55 -7.17
CA ARG A 74 -21.46 0.14 -6.00
C ARG A 74 -21.25 1.64 -6.14
N PRO A 75 -22.33 2.48 -6.07
CA PRO A 75 -22.24 3.93 -6.28
C PRO A 75 -21.31 4.67 -5.30
N VAL A 76 -21.06 4.08 -4.13
CA VAL A 76 -20.20 4.65 -3.08
C VAL A 76 -18.71 4.34 -3.27
N VAL A 77 -18.37 3.49 -4.26
CA VAL A 77 -16.98 3.10 -4.55
C VAL A 77 -16.45 3.95 -5.69
N ASP A 78 -15.42 4.75 -5.42
CA ASP A 78 -14.66 5.43 -6.47
C ASP A 78 -13.52 4.50 -6.92
N ASP A 79 -13.69 3.85 -8.04
CA ASP A 79 -12.71 2.98 -8.70
C ASP A 79 -12.06 3.66 -9.93
N SER A 80 -12.18 4.99 -10.03
CA SER A 80 -11.70 5.75 -11.18
C SER A 80 -10.19 5.98 -11.20
N PHE A 81 -9.49 5.72 -10.08
CA PHE A 81 -8.03 5.88 -9.99
C PHE A 81 -7.27 4.69 -10.61
N ASP A 82 -6.05 4.91 -11.06
CA ASP A 82 -5.18 3.86 -11.61
C ASP A 82 -4.34 3.17 -10.52
N ILE A 83 -3.85 3.93 -9.54
CA ILE A 83 -2.97 3.43 -8.47
C ILE A 83 -3.38 4.09 -7.15
N ALA A 84 -3.42 3.28 -6.08
CA ALA A 84 -3.47 3.75 -4.70
C ALA A 84 -2.15 3.43 -4.00
N LEU A 85 -1.69 4.35 -3.17
CA LEU A 85 -0.53 4.22 -2.29
C LEU A 85 -0.97 4.41 -0.85
N LEU A 86 -0.50 3.55 0.05
CA LEU A 86 -0.59 3.71 1.49
C LEU A 86 0.82 3.80 2.07
N VAL A 87 1.12 4.91 2.73
CA VAL A 87 2.34 5.07 3.52
C VAL A 87 1.96 5.26 4.97
N ARG A 88 2.52 4.47 5.86
CA ARG A 88 2.34 4.63 7.30
C ARG A 88 3.58 5.24 7.93
N PHE A 89 3.36 6.24 8.75
CA PHE A 89 4.38 6.92 9.52
C PHE A 89 4.23 6.65 11.02
N LYS A 90 5.36 6.63 11.73
CA LYS A 90 5.35 6.46 13.20
C LYS A 90 4.60 7.57 13.94
N ASN A 91 4.51 8.78 13.36
CA ASN A 91 3.80 9.94 13.90
C ASN A 91 3.68 11.05 12.84
N VAL A 92 3.00 12.15 13.19
CA VAL A 92 2.80 13.33 12.33
C VAL A 92 4.13 14.01 11.96
N GLN A 93 5.08 14.08 12.89
CA GLN A 93 6.39 14.69 12.62
C GLN A 93 7.16 13.92 11.53
N ALA A 94 7.04 12.59 11.50
CA ALA A 94 7.63 11.77 10.45
C ALA A 94 6.97 12.00 9.08
N LEU A 95 5.66 12.20 9.03
CA LEU A 95 4.96 12.61 7.82
C LEU A 95 5.51 13.96 7.31
N HIS A 96 5.58 14.99 8.16
CA HIS A 96 6.10 16.30 7.76
C HIS A 96 7.56 16.25 7.29
N ALA A 97 8.39 15.43 7.94
CA ALA A 97 9.77 15.22 7.50
C ALA A 97 9.85 14.55 6.11
N TYR A 98 8.96 13.57 5.86
CA TYR A 98 8.84 12.91 4.56
C TYR A 98 8.42 13.87 3.44
N GLU A 99 7.43 14.74 3.69
CA GLU A 99 6.92 15.70 2.70
C GLU A 99 8.02 16.63 2.17
N THR A 100 9.00 16.97 3.01
CA THR A 100 10.12 17.86 2.68
C THR A 100 11.42 17.12 2.35
N ASP A 101 11.45 15.79 2.46
CA ASP A 101 12.64 14.99 2.14
C ASP A 101 13.03 15.15 0.65
N PRO A 102 14.29 15.45 0.35
CA PRO A 102 14.74 15.60 -1.05
C PRO A 102 14.47 14.37 -1.94
N ARG A 103 14.48 13.17 -1.36
CA ARG A 103 14.16 11.93 -2.09
C ARG A 103 12.69 11.89 -2.49
N HIS A 104 11.78 12.27 -1.57
CA HIS A 104 10.35 12.39 -1.87
C HIS A 104 10.08 13.46 -2.92
N THR A 105 10.58 14.68 -2.70
CA THR A 105 10.34 15.80 -3.61
C THR A 105 10.88 15.54 -5.01
N LYS A 106 12.02 14.83 -5.13
CA LYS A 106 12.56 14.38 -6.41
C LYS A 106 11.60 13.44 -7.15
N GLU A 107 11.14 12.37 -6.49
CA GLU A 107 10.22 11.41 -7.14
C GLU A 107 8.89 12.06 -7.53
N VAL A 108 8.35 12.94 -6.68
CA VAL A 108 7.16 13.73 -7.01
C VAL A 108 7.38 14.54 -8.28
N LYS A 109 8.47 15.29 -8.37
CA LYS A 109 8.74 16.24 -9.43
C LYS A 109 9.14 15.55 -10.75
N GLU A 110 9.96 14.51 -10.68
CA GLU A 110 10.55 13.87 -11.86
C GLU A 110 9.71 12.71 -12.40
N VAL A 111 8.87 12.07 -11.58
CA VAL A 111 8.11 10.88 -11.97
C VAL A 111 6.61 11.06 -11.79
N LEU A 112 6.15 11.40 -10.57
CA LEU A 112 4.71 11.36 -10.27
C LEU A 112 3.95 12.45 -11.03
N LEU A 113 4.34 13.70 -10.91
CA LEU A 113 3.67 14.81 -11.61
C LEU A 113 3.72 14.70 -13.15
N PRO A 114 4.85 14.30 -13.78
CA PRO A 114 4.88 14.11 -15.22
C PRO A 114 3.96 13.01 -15.74
N LEU A 115 3.71 11.96 -14.97
CA LEU A 115 2.96 10.78 -15.40
C LEU A 115 1.49 10.76 -14.96
N THR A 116 1.09 11.69 -14.07
CA THR A 116 -0.27 11.75 -13.52
C THR A 116 -1.00 13.02 -13.94
N LYS A 117 -2.30 12.92 -14.15
CA LYS A 117 -3.20 14.07 -14.42
C LYS A 117 -3.89 14.57 -13.15
N LYS A 118 -3.95 13.73 -12.10
CA LYS A 118 -4.52 14.05 -10.81
C LYS A 118 -3.83 13.22 -9.74
N ILE A 119 -3.59 13.84 -8.58
CA ILE A 119 -3.16 13.19 -7.33
C ILE A 119 -4.09 13.69 -6.24
N GLN A 120 -4.59 12.77 -5.41
CA GLN A 120 -5.45 13.08 -4.28
C GLN A 120 -4.89 12.41 -3.02
N VAL A 121 -4.74 13.18 -1.95
CA VAL A 121 -4.14 12.73 -0.69
C VAL A 121 -5.18 12.76 0.42
N TYR A 122 -5.13 11.76 1.29
CA TYR A 122 -5.90 11.68 2.53
C TYR A 122 -4.97 11.24 3.66
N ASP A 123 -4.83 12.09 4.67
CA ASP A 123 -4.05 11.82 5.87
C ASP A 123 -4.98 11.63 7.08
N PHE A 124 -4.73 10.58 7.87
CA PHE A 124 -5.45 10.38 9.11
C PHE A 124 -4.57 9.72 10.18
N THR A 125 -4.89 9.97 11.45
CA THR A 125 -4.21 9.38 12.60
C THR A 125 -5.03 8.24 13.19
N ARG A 126 -4.32 7.32 13.84
CA ARG A 126 -4.92 6.23 14.62
C ARG A 126 -4.76 6.45 16.12
#